data_49d76d2b98f7bcf3f16a621267b38316
#
_entry.id   49d76d2b98f7bcf3f16a621267b38316
#
_cell.length_a   1.000
_cell.length_b   1.000
_cell.length_c   1.000
_cell.angle_alpha   90.00
_cell.angle_beta   90.00
_cell.angle_gamma   90.00
#
_symmetry.space_group_name_H-M   'P 1'
#
loop_
_entity.id
_entity.type
_entity.pdbx_description
1 polymer ?
#
loop_
_entity_poly.entity_id
_entity_poly.type
_entity_poly.pdbx_seq_one_letter_code
_entity_poly.pdbx_strand_id
1 'polypeptide(L)'
;MSRQFPLFGLLASLAVVVATGCRPQQPLFLHEDGDLSHYKGVATEIEFPDVEEESLGEVDGAMRPFSLDNSDPREIWDLTLEEAVHFALENSKVMRSIGGQILGPPDALVRAPEQIVTVYDPAIIETNPRGGIEAALAAFDAQASASMTWAKNDTPRNSPVFAGAQSIFPRTFRQDTGGFQAQISKTAATGGTWTIRHNVNYDLQKDTSRLFISDWNVNLEAEMRQPLLQGAGVQFNRIANPGAIPGFNNGVVIARINTDIALADFEKGVRDLVRDVEIAYWEVYFAYRNLDAVVAGRDSGLRTWREVHTKWTVGAEGGDAHTEAQSRQQYFLFVNAVEQGLNGLYAAESKLRYIMGLAATDGRLIRPADEPTTAKVAFDWNESHAEALCRSVELRKQKWTVKRRELEMISAKNYLLPRLDAIARYRWLGMGDDLINPNNTGNPFDNAYESMTGGNFQEWTAGLEFSMPIGFRKEMAGVRHAQLNLA
;
A
#
# COMPACT_ATOMS: atom_id res chain seq x y z
N MET A 1 11.74 56.12 3.31
CA MET A 1 10.84 55.12 2.71
C MET A 1 11.46 54.50 1.43
N SER A 2 12.65 53.96 1.41
CA SER A 2 13.18 53.32 0.17
C SER A 2 14.32 52.32 0.38
N ARG A 3 14.44 51.67 1.54
CA ARG A 3 15.50 50.69 1.81
C ARG A 3 15.05 49.19 2.00
N GLN A 4 13.81 48.87 1.63
CA GLN A 4 13.29 47.52 1.82
C GLN A 4 13.35 46.62 0.56
N PHE A 5 13.76 47.11 -0.59
CA PHE A 5 13.73 46.38 -1.86
C PHE A 5 14.79 45.26 -2.05
N PRO A 6 16.04 45.32 -1.52
CA PRO A 6 17.01 44.27 -1.80
C PRO A 6 16.74 42.98 -1.02
N LEU A 7 16.07 43.04 0.15
CA LEU A 7 15.81 41.86 0.97
C LEU A 7 14.74 40.94 0.35
N PHE A 8 13.73 41.52 -0.27
CA PHE A 8 12.70 40.80 -1.02
C PHE A 8 13.29 40.09 -2.24
N GLY A 9 14.25 40.70 -2.92
CA GLY A 9 14.94 40.11 -4.05
C GLY A 9 15.79 38.88 -3.68
N LEU A 10 16.46 38.93 -2.52
CA LEU A 10 17.30 37.83 -2.03
C LEU A 10 16.47 36.66 -1.50
N LEU A 11 15.36 36.93 -0.80
CA LEU A 11 14.40 35.93 -0.37
C LEU A 11 13.65 35.28 -1.54
N ALA A 12 13.27 36.06 -2.54
CA ALA A 12 12.65 35.56 -3.75
C ALA A 12 13.63 34.69 -4.58
N SER A 13 14.91 35.08 -4.67
CA SER A 13 15.92 34.25 -5.35
C SER A 13 16.25 32.97 -4.59
N LEU A 14 16.28 32.99 -3.26
CA LEU A 14 16.46 31.77 -2.43
C LEU A 14 15.25 30.85 -2.55
N ALA A 15 14.03 31.38 -2.55
CA ALA A 15 12.80 30.60 -2.76
C ALA A 15 12.76 29.95 -4.16
N VAL A 16 13.22 30.66 -5.20
CA VAL A 16 13.30 30.14 -6.56
C VAL A 16 14.37 29.04 -6.68
N VAL A 17 15.52 29.16 -6.02
CA VAL A 17 16.59 28.14 -6.02
C VAL A 17 16.13 26.87 -5.28
N VAL A 18 15.37 27.00 -4.17
CA VAL A 18 14.79 25.85 -3.45
C VAL A 18 13.67 25.20 -4.29
N ALA A 19 12.88 25.99 -5.02
CA ALA A 19 11.81 25.46 -5.87
C ALA A 19 12.33 24.77 -7.14
N THR A 20 13.50 25.15 -7.65
CA THR A 20 14.09 24.54 -8.86
C THR A 20 14.97 23.30 -8.59
N GLY A 21 15.36 23.07 -7.32
CA GLY A 21 16.25 21.97 -6.94
C GLY A 21 15.58 20.60 -6.73
N CYS A 22 14.28 20.57 -6.48
CA CYS A 22 13.54 19.33 -6.23
C CYS A 22 12.40 19.21 -7.25
N ARG A 23 12.70 18.79 -8.46
CA ARG A 23 11.64 18.23 -9.32
C ARG A 23 11.33 16.84 -8.76
N PRO A 24 10.10 16.56 -8.31
CA PRO A 24 9.70 15.20 -7.99
C PRO A 24 9.93 14.34 -9.22
N GLN A 25 10.57 13.19 -9.06
CA GLN A 25 10.88 12.25 -10.15
C GLN A 25 9.60 11.65 -10.76
N GLN A 26 8.48 11.77 -10.08
CA GLN A 26 7.17 11.36 -10.59
C GLN A 26 6.39 12.60 -11.02
N PRO A 27 5.71 12.55 -12.17
CA PRO A 27 4.84 13.65 -12.58
C PRO A 27 3.75 13.82 -11.52
N LEU A 28 3.63 15.03 -11.00
CA LEU A 28 2.45 15.40 -10.24
C LEU A 28 1.28 15.39 -11.23
N PHE A 29 0.27 14.54 -10.96
CA PHE A 29 -0.98 14.54 -11.72
C PHE A 29 -1.82 15.76 -11.30
N LEU A 30 -1.28 16.96 -11.49
CA LEU A 30 -2.02 18.20 -11.42
C LEU A 30 -2.42 18.55 -12.85
N HIS A 31 -3.65 18.96 -13.06
CA HIS A 31 -4.05 19.56 -14.31
C HIS A 31 -3.11 20.74 -14.63
N GLU A 32 -2.60 20.80 -15.85
CA GLU A 32 -1.61 21.81 -16.28
C GLU A 32 -2.12 23.24 -16.15
N ASP A 33 -3.43 23.44 -16.22
CA ASP A 33 -4.12 24.72 -16.09
C ASP A 33 -4.46 25.10 -14.63
N GLY A 34 -4.16 24.22 -13.66
CA GLY A 34 -4.54 24.41 -12.25
C GLY A 34 -6.03 24.30 -11.98
N ASP A 35 -6.84 23.88 -12.95
CA ASP A 35 -8.26 23.62 -12.77
C ASP A 35 -8.48 22.36 -11.95
N LEU A 36 -9.05 22.51 -10.76
CA LEU A 36 -9.40 21.41 -9.86
C LEU A 36 -10.88 20.99 -9.99
N SER A 37 -11.61 21.48 -10.99
CA SER A 37 -13.03 21.19 -11.17
C SER A 37 -13.32 19.70 -11.30
N HIS A 38 -12.50 18.96 -12.05
CA HIS A 38 -12.59 17.51 -12.17
C HIS A 38 -12.46 16.80 -10.81
N TYR A 39 -11.45 17.11 -10.02
CA TYR A 39 -11.26 16.50 -8.70
C TYR A 39 -12.36 16.87 -7.72
N LYS A 40 -12.86 18.11 -7.77
CA LYS A 40 -13.99 18.52 -6.96
C LYS A 40 -15.28 17.82 -7.41
N GLY A 41 -15.50 17.67 -8.72
CA GLY A 41 -16.61 16.91 -9.28
C GLY A 41 -16.59 15.48 -8.74
N VAL A 42 -15.51 14.73 -8.97
CA VAL A 42 -15.36 13.34 -8.50
C VAL A 42 -15.50 13.21 -6.98
N ALA A 43 -14.98 14.17 -6.19
CA ALA A 43 -15.08 14.14 -4.72
C ALA A 43 -16.48 14.49 -4.17
N THR A 44 -17.28 15.24 -4.92
CA THR A 44 -18.62 15.67 -4.52
C THR A 44 -19.75 14.90 -5.21
N GLU A 45 -19.43 14.17 -6.26
CA GLU A 45 -20.36 13.31 -6.98
C GLU A 45 -20.69 12.08 -6.13
N ILE A 46 -21.91 12.08 -5.57
CA ILE A 46 -22.41 11.00 -4.70
C ILE A 46 -23.27 10.01 -5.53
N GLU A 47 -23.56 10.36 -6.77
CA GLU A 47 -24.36 9.55 -7.67
C GLU A 47 -23.56 8.34 -8.17
N PHE A 48 -24.27 7.23 -8.38
CA PHE A 48 -23.66 6.06 -8.99
C PHE A 48 -23.25 6.40 -10.43
N PRO A 49 -22.04 6.05 -10.85
CA PRO A 49 -21.64 6.23 -12.23
C PRO A 49 -22.63 5.47 -13.15
N ASP A 50 -22.85 6.00 -14.32
CA ASP A 50 -23.64 5.38 -15.39
C ASP A 50 -25.13 5.17 -15.09
N VAL A 51 -25.71 5.84 -14.07
CA VAL A 51 -27.15 5.71 -13.73
C VAL A 51 -28.07 6.19 -14.87
N GLU A 52 -27.62 7.14 -15.67
CA GLU A 52 -28.38 7.71 -16.79
C GLU A 52 -28.09 6.99 -18.13
N GLU A 53 -27.15 6.06 -18.17
CA GLU A 53 -26.80 5.32 -19.38
C GLU A 53 -27.78 4.17 -19.61
N GLU A 54 -28.36 4.07 -20.81
CA GLU A 54 -29.30 2.97 -21.18
C GLU A 54 -28.56 1.62 -21.28
N SER A 55 -27.29 1.61 -21.69
CA SER A 55 -26.42 0.42 -21.72
C SER A 55 -24.95 0.80 -21.63
N LEU A 56 -24.16 -0.08 -21.03
CA LEU A 56 -22.70 0.06 -20.99
C LEU A 56 -22.09 -0.63 -22.21
N GLY A 57 -21.15 0.03 -22.90
CA GLY A 57 -20.46 -0.53 -24.06
C GLY A 57 -19.77 -1.88 -23.80
N GLU A 58 -19.37 -2.14 -22.54
CA GLU A 58 -18.81 -3.43 -22.14
C GLU A 58 -19.82 -4.58 -22.17
N VAL A 59 -21.12 -4.29 -22.20
CA VAL A 59 -22.19 -5.30 -22.21
C VAL A 59 -22.70 -5.60 -23.61
N ASP A 60 -22.35 -4.79 -24.62
CA ASP A 60 -22.86 -4.90 -26.00
C ASP A 60 -22.57 -6.27 -26.64
N GLY A 61 -21.54 -6.98 -26.23
CA GLY A 61 -21.21 -8.34 -26.67
C GLY A 61 -21.85 -9.45 -25.85
N ALA A 62 -22.48 -9.13 -24.70
CA ALA A 62 -23.05 -10.14 -23.82
C ALA A 62 -24.40 -10.61 -24.31
N MET A 63 -24.58 -11.92 -24.41
CA MET A 63 -25.83 -12.55 -24.79
C MET A 63 -26.52 -13.17 -23.56
N ARG A 64 -27.81 -13.49 -23.72
CA ARG A 64 -28.56 -14.21 -22.69
C ARG A 64 -27.88 -15.57 -22.41
N PRO A 65 -27.63 -15.92 -21.13
CA PRO A 65 -27.03 -17.19 -20.76
C PRO A 65 -27.84 -18.39 -21.28
N PHE A 66 -27.17 -19.50 -21.57
CA PHE A 66 -27.80 -20.74 -21.92
C PHE A 66 -28.67 -21.25 -20.78
N SER A 67 -29.84 -21.75 -21.12
CA SER A 67 -30.80 -22.34 -20.19
C SER A 67 -31.62 -23.41 -20.93
N LEU A 68 -32.46 -24.14 -20.20
CA LEU A 68 -33.36 -25.12 -20.84
C LEU A 68 -34.32 -24.50 -21.88
N ASP A 69 -34.68 -23.21 -21.68
CA ASP A 69 -35.49 -22.45 -22.61
C ASP A 69 -34.72 -21.87 -23.81
N ASN A 70 -33.39 -21.75 -23.65
CA ASN A 70 -32.48 -21.20 -24.66
C ASN A 70 -31.28 -22.15 -24.81
N SER A 71 -31.52 -23.28 -25.47
CA SER A 71 -30.58 -24.38 -25.55
C SER A 71 -29.80 -24.45 -26.86
N ASP A 72 -30.08 -23.58 -27.84
CA ASP A 72 -29.45 -23.63 -29.15
C ASP A 72 -28.21 -22.72 -29.23
N PRO A 73 -26.97 -23.25 -29.09
CA PRO A 73 -25.79 -22.49 -29.31
C PRO A 73 -25.65 -22.12 -30.79
N ARG A 74 -25.16 -20.87 -31.06
CA ARG A 74 -24.87 -20.45 -32.43
C ARG A 74 -23.70 -21.23 -33.03
N GLU A 75 -22.76 -21.59 -32.19
CA GLU A 75 -21.52 -22.26 -32.57
C GLU A 75 -20.97 -23.08 -31.38
N ILE A 76 -20.30 -24.18 -31.68
CA ILE A 76 -19.54 -24.96 -30.69
C ILE A 76 -18.08 -24.52 -30.79
N TRP A 77 -17.54 -24.09 -29.67
CA TRP A 77 -16.13 -23.68 -29.56
C TRP A 77 -15.32 -24.81 -28.94
N ASP A 78 -14.56 -25.52 -29.78
CA ASP A 78 -13.62 -26.52 -29.34
C ASP A 78 -12.42 -25.82 -28.71
N LEU A 79 -12.23 -25.99 -27.41
CA LEU A 79 -11.21 -25.34 -26.61
C LEU A 79 -10.24 -26.38 -26.02
N THR A 80 -8.95 -26.15 -26.18
CA THR A 80 -7.92 -26.98 -25.52
C THR A 80 -7.62 -26.47 -24.11
N LEU A 81 -7.08 -27.32 -23.23
CA LEU A 81 -6.70 -26.93 -21.88
C LEU A 81 -5.61 -25.84 -21.89
N GLU A 82 -4.66 -25.93 -22.83
CA GLU A 82 -3.58 -24.93 -22.99
C GLU A 82 -4.16 -23.55 -23.33
N GLU A 83 -5.10 -23.50 -24.30
CA GLU A 83 -5.80 -22.25 -24.66
C GLU A 83 -6.63 -21.70 -23.49
N ALA A 84 -7.32 -22.57 -22.73
CA ALA A 84 -8.10 -22.16 -21.57
C ALA A 84 -7.20 -21.50 -20.49
N VAL A 85 -6.05 -22.08 -20.21
CA VAL A 85 -5.05 -21.51 -19.29
C VAL A 85 -4.50 -20.19 -19.85
N HIS A 86 -4.21 -20.11 -21.15
CA HIS A 86 -3.73 -18.89 -21.79
C HIS A 86 -4.74 -17.76 -21.67
N PHE A 87 -6.01 -17.97 -21.99
CA PHE A 87 -7.08 -16.98 -21.82
C PHE A 87 -7.25 -16.56 -20.36
N ALA A 88 -7.18 -17.51 -19.44
CA ALA A 88 -7.29 -17.18 -18.01
C ALA A 88 -6.14 -16.29 -17.53
N LEU A 89 -4.92 -16.53 -17.96
CA LEU A 89 -3.76 -15.73 -17.61
C LEU A 89 -3.79 -14.33 -18.28
N GLU A 90 -4.21 -14.26 -19.55
CA GLU A 90 -4.32 -13.00 -20.28
C GLU A 90 -5.39 -12.07 -19.67
N ASN A 91 -6.55 -12.63 -19.27
CA ASN A 91 -7.67 -11.86 -18.74
C ASN A 91 -7.63 -11.67 -17.22
N SER A 92 -6.65 -12.23 -16.50
CA SER A 92 -6.63 -12.19 -15.04
C SER A 92 -5.77 -11.08 -14.47
N LYS A 93 -6.19 -9.82 -14.63
CA LYS A 93 -5.69 -8.74 -13.77
C LYS A 93 -6.05 -9.00 -12.29
N VAL A 94 -7.13 -9.74 -12.06
CA VAL A 94 -7.65 -10.18 -10.77
C VAL A 94 -7.59 -11.71 -10.74
N MET A 95 -6.95 -12.31 -9.72
CA MET A 95 -6.86 -13.75 -9.54
C MET A 95 -8.20 -14.31 -9.08
N ARG A 96 -9.04 -14.73 -10.02
CA ARG A 96 -10.32 -15.36 -9.72
C ARG A 96 -10.11 -16.74 -9.13
N SER A 97 -10.89 -17.12 -8.14
CA SER A 97 -10.86 -18.45 -7.54
C SER A 97 -12.28 -19.00 -7.44
N ILE A 98 -12.39 -20.29 -7.65
CA ILE A 98 -13.68 -21.00 -7.53
C ILE A 98 -13.99 -21.30 -6.04
N GLY A 99 -13.00 -21.09 -5.13
CA GLY A 99 -13.21 -21.26 -3.69
C GLY A 99 -13.52 -22.70 -3.25
N GLY A 100 -13.30 -23.67 -4.11
CA GLY A 100 -13.55 -25.10 -3.79
C GLY A 100 -15.01 -25.50 -3.57
N GLN A 101 -15.97 -24.59 -3.73
CA GLN A 101 -17.41 -24.86 -3.64
C GLN A 101 -18.13 -24.52 -4.95
N ILE A 102 -18.89 -25.51 -5.43
CA ILE A 102 -19.55 -25.53 -6.75
C ILE A 102 -20.90 -24.80 -6.74
N LEU A 103 -21.43 -24.40 -5.59
CA LEU A 103 -22.78 -23.88 -5.43
C LEU A 103 -22.78 -22.55 -4.68
N GLY A 104 -22.71 -21.45 -5.42
CA GLY A 104 -22.91 -20.11 -4.92
C GLY A 104 -22.30 -19.05 -5.83
N PRO A 105 -22.82 -17.80 -5.82
CA PRO A 105 -22.17 -16.71 -6.51
C PRO A 105 -20.75 -16.51 -5.96
N PRO A 106 -19.81 -15.94 -6.72
CA PRO A 106 -18.44 -15.66 -6.27
C PRO A 106 -18.45 -14.57 -5.20
N ASP A 107 -18.83 -14.97 -4.00
CA ASP A 107 -19.06 -14.09 -2.85
C ASP A 107 -17.84 -13.23 -2.47
N ALA A 108 -16.63 -13.76 -2.69
CA ALA A 108 -15.41 -13.04 -2.36
C ALA A 108 -15.20 -11.80 -3.22
N LEU A 109 -15.52 -11.88 -4.53
CA LEU A 109 -15.36 -10.76 -5.45
C LEU A 109 -16.34 -9.62 -5.14
N VAL A 110 -17.55 -9.97 -4.68
CA VAL A 110 -18.64 -9.02 -4.43
C VAL A 110 -18.60 -8.48 -2.99
N ARG A 111 -18.25 -9.33 -2.00
CA ARG A 111 -18.34 -8.97 -0.57
C ARG A 111 -17.05 -8.44 0.04
N ALA A 112 -15.91 -8.85 -0.48
CA ALA A 112 -14.60 -8.45 0.04
C ALA A 112 -13.58 -8.30 -1.09
N PRO A 113 -13.77 -7.33 -2.02
CA PRO A 113 -12.89 -7.14 -3.17
C PRO A 113 -11.44 -6.85 -2.76
N GLU A 114 -11.22 -6.24 -1.60
CA GLU A 114 -9.89 -5.95 -1.05
C GLU A 114 -9.11 -7.20 -0.59
N GLN A 115 -9.75 -8.36 -0.49
CA GLN A 115 -9.10 -9.63 -0.12
C GLN A 115 -8.65 -10.45 -1.33
N ILE A 116 -8.98 -10.02 -2.52
CA ILE A 116 -8.66 -10.74 -3.75
C ILE A 116 -7.25 -10.34 -4.20
N VAL A 117 -6.45 -11.36 -4.50
CA VAL A 117 -5.10 -11.16 -5.02
C VAL A 117 -5.16 -10.62 -6.45
N THR A 118 -4.42 -9.56 -6.70
CA THR A 118 -4.28 -8.94 -8.01
C THR A 118 -2.85 -8.99 -8.50
N VAL A 119 -2.62 -8.79 -9.78
CA VAL A 119 -1.28 -8.66 -10.36
C VAL A 119 -0.53 -7.42 -9.81
N TYR A 120 -1.24 -6.48 -9.23
CA TYR A 120 -0.70 -5.24 -8.68
C TYR A 120 -0.30 -5.31 -7.21
N ASP A 121 -0.72 -6.34 -6.47
CA ASP A 121 -0.50 -6.44 -5.02
C ASP A 121 0.97 -6.30 -4.60
N PRO A 122 1.95 -6.94 -5.27
CA PRO A 122 3.36 -6.74 -4.93
C PRO A 122 3.81 -5.29 -5.11
N ALA A 123 3.37 -4.63 -6.20
CA ALA A 123 3.69 -3.23 -6.46
C ALA A 123 2.99 -2.28 -5.48
N ILE A 124 1.74 -2.57 -5.07
CA ILE A 124 1.00 -1.81 -4.07
C ILE A 124 1.71 -1.88 -2.71
N ILE A 125 2.24 -3.04 -2.33
CA ILE A 125 2.97 -3.21 -1.07
C ILE A 125 4.32 -2.51 -1.14
N GLU A 126 5.04 -2.60 -2.26
CA GLU A 126 6.32 -1.95 -2.46
C GLU A 126 6.20 -0.42 -2.44
N THR A 127 5.19 0.12 -3.10
CA THR A 127 4.94 1.57 -3.23
C THR A 127 4.15 2.16 -2.07
N ASN A 128 3.80 1.38 -1.05
CA ASN A 128 2.99 1.84 0.08
C ASN A 128 3.66 3.02 0.80
N PRO A 129 3.00 4.20 0.91
CA PRO A 129 3.60 5.39 1.48
C PRO A 129 3.88 5.31 2.99
N ARG A 130 3.39 4.27 3.68
CA ARG A 130 3.61 4.05 5.12
C ARG A 130 4.53 2.88 5.44
N GLY A 131 4.60 1.88 4.59
CA GLY A 131 5.31 0.62 4.86
C GLY A 131 6.10 0.07 3.68
N GLY A 132 6.13 0.77 2.55
CA GLY A 132 6.91 0.40 1.38
C GLY A 132 8.40 0.71 1.52
N ILE A 133 9.17 0.23 0.55
CA ILE A 133 10.64 0.37 0.56
C ILE A 133 11.04 1.84 0.45
N GLU A 134 10.45 2.59 -0.47
CA GLU A 134 10.72 4.02 -0.66
C GLU A 134 10.31 4.86 0.57
N ALA A 135 9.17 4.54 1.20
CA ALA A 135 8.74 5.18 2.44
C ALA A 135 9.74 4.94 3.59
N ALA A 136 10.30 3.73 3.67
CA ALA A 136 11.31 3.40 4.67
C ALA A 136 12.65 4.10 4.40
N LEU A 137 13.02 4.30 3.13
CA LEU A 137 14.21 5.05 2.72
C LEU A 137 14.03 6.56 2.95
N ALA A 138 12.84 7.09 2.71
CA ALA A 138 12.52 8.51 2.90
C ALA A 138 12.75 9.01 4.35
N ALA A 139 12.72 8.11 5.33
CA ALA A 139 13.07 8.46 6.72
C ALA A 139 14.54 8.88 6.92
N PHE A 140 15.41 8.57 5.96
CA PHE A 140 16.81 8.97 5.94
C PHE A 140 17.09 10.16 5.02
N ASP A 141 16.07 10.70 4.35
CA ASP A 141 16.22 11.84 3.46
C ASP A 141 16.47 13.13 4.25
N ALA A 142 17.12 14.08 3.58
CA ALA A 142 17.30 15.39 4.15
C ALA A 142 15.99 16.18 4.07
N GLN A 143 15.61 16.79 5.20
CA GLN A 143 14.43 17.65 5.28
C GLN A 143 14.87 19.10 5.41
N ALA A 144 14.39 19.96 4.53
CA ALA A 144 14.57 21.39 4.60
C ALA A 144 13.29 22.05 5.10
N SER A 145 13.43 22.97 6.05
CA SER A 145 12.33 23.80 6.54
C SER A 145 12.77 25.22 6.73
N ALA A 146 11.87 26.17 6.47
CA ALA A 146 12.09 27.57 6.73
C ALA A 146 10.83 28.19 7.36
N SER A 147 11.04 29.10 8.29
CA SER A 147 9.96 29.85 8.94
C SER A 147 10.37 31.31 9.08
N MET A 148 9.39 32.23 8.98
CA MET A 148 9.56 33.65 9.18
C MET A 148 8.41 34.17 10.00
N THR A 149 8.72 34.87 11.08
CA THR A 149 7.73 35.44 12.01
C THR A 149 8.05 36.90 12.30
N TRP A 150 7.02 37.70 12.41
CA TRP A 150 7.12 39.09 12.91
C TRP A 150 6.13 39.26 14.05
N ALA A 151 6.58 39.89 15.12
CA ALA A 151 5.73 40.16 16.26
C ALA A 151 5.93 41.59 16.75
N LYS A 152 4.85 42.19 17.17
CA LYS A 152 4.84 43.51 17.85
C LYS A 152 4.26 43.31 19.22
N ASN A 153 5.06 43.63 20.24
CA ASN A 153 4.69 43.52 21.64
C ASN A 153 4.51 44.94 22.20
N ASP A 154 3.34 45.25 22.71
CA ASP A 154 3.05 46.48 23.43
C ASP A 154 2.37 46.07 24.76
N THR A 155 3.17 45.94 25.81
CA THR A 155 2.73 45.33 27.07
C THR A 155 2.86 46.33 28.21
N PRO A 156 1.78 46.65 28.96
CA PRO A 156 1.87 47.50 30.14
C PRO A 156 2.67 46.77 31.23
N ARG A 157 3.58 47.50 31.87
CA ARG A 157 4.41 47.01 33.00
C ARG A 157 3.98 47.65 34.30
N ASN A 158 3.78 46.88 35.33
CA ASN A 158 3.62 47.34 36.69
C ASN A 158 4.99 47.59 37.30
N SER A 159 5.62 48.73 36.96
CA SER A 159 6.93 49.10 37.46
C SER A 159 6.77 50.08 38.60
N PRO A 160 7.41 49.89 39.74
CA PRO A 160 7.38 50.87 40.85
C PRO A 160 8.09 52.17 40.41
N VAL A 161 7.45 53.30 40.68
CA VAL A 161 8.07 54.62 40.52
C VAL A 161 8.77 54.95 41.82
N PHE A 162 10.11 54.95 41.83
CA PHE A 162 10.86 55.48 43.00
C PHE A 162 10.72 56.98 43.05
N ALA A 163 10.25 57.48 44.20
CA ALA A 163 10.12 58.91 44.44
C ALA A 163 11.51 59.59 44.38
N GLY A 164 11.72 60.48 43.40
CA GLY A 164 12.96 61.24 43.23
C GLY A 164 13.96 60.76 42.19
N ALA A 165 13.78 59.62 41.57
CA ALA A 165 14.56 59.16 40.44
C ALA A 165 13.70 58.98 39.18
N GLN A 166 14.23 59.37 38.03
CA GLN A 166 13.60 59.03 36.75
C GLN A 166 13.38 57.53 36.69
N SER A 167 12.19 57.09 36.36
CA SER A 167 11.91 55.68 36.19
C SER A 167 12.86 55.10 35.11
N ILE A 168 13.76 54.25 35.51
CA ILE A 168 14.72 53.58 34.61
C ILE A 168 13.98 52.64 33.67
N PHE A 169 12.77 52.22 34.04
CA PHE A 169 11.95 51.32 33.24
C PHE A 169 10.66 52.02 32.76
N PRO A 170 10.44 52.03 31.45
CA PRO A 170 9.18 52.59 30.91
C PRO A 170 7.96 51.75 31.38
N ARG A 171 6.81 52.41 31.61
CA ARG A 171 5.55 51.77 32.02
C ARG A 171 4.93 50.89 30.92
N THR A 172 5.38 51.09 29.70
CA THR A 172 4.96 50.27 28.53
C THR A 172 6.23 49.66 27.93
N PHE A 173 6.23 48.36 27.77
CA PHE A 173 7.26 47.66 27.03
C PHE A 173 6.82 47.57 25.57
N ARG A 174 7.57 48.15 24.68
CA ARG A 174 7.35 48.14 23.24
C ARG A 174 8.54 47.48 22.56
N GLN A 175 8.24 46.41 21.87
CA GLN A 175 9.24 45.64 21.17
C GLN A 175 8.67 45.16 19.83
N ASP A 176 9.38 45.37 18.75
CA ASP A 176 9.10 44.78 17.45
C ASP A 176 10.19 43.74 17.20
N THR A 177 9.78 42.48 17.01
CA THR A 177 10.70 41.38 16.75
C THR A 177 10.44 40.72 15.40
N GLY A 178 11.49 40.32 14.73
CA GLY A 178 11.45 39.49 13.52
C GLY A 178 12.32 38.27 13.70
N GLY A 179 11.85 37.13 13.26
CA GLY A 179 12.62 35.90 13.29
C GLY A 179 12.55 35.18 11.95
N PHE A 180 13.70 34.87 11.38
CA PHE A 180 13.81 33.97 10.25
C PHE A 180 14.68 32.79 10.65
N GLN A 181 14.21 31.56 10.39
CA GLN A 181 14.93 30.34 10.60
C GLN A 181 14.84 29.50 9.34
N ALA A 182 16.00 29.07 8.85
CA ALA A 182 16.11 28.03 7.82
C ALA A 182 16.95 26.89 8.36
N GLN A 183 16.51 25.65 8.17
CA GLN A 183 17.26 24.49 8.61
C GLN A 183 17.18 23.36 7.62
N ILE A 184 18.25 22.58 7.57
CA ILE A 184 18.32 21.28 6.88
C ILE A 184 18.71 20.25 7.93
N SER A 185 17.91 19.20 8.05
CA SER A 185 18.22 18.07 8.94
C SER A 185 18.22 16.77 8.19
N LYS A 186 19.12 15.86 8.55
CA LYS A 186 19.24 14.53 7.95
C LYS A 186 19.54 13.51 9.03
N THR A 187 18.79 12.39 8.98
CA THR A 187 19.07 11.24 9.84
C THR A 187 19.94 10.24 9.10
N ALA A 188 21.06 9.88 9.70
CA ALA A 188 21.99 8.89 9.16
C ALA A 188 21.51 7.45 9.46
N ALA A 189 21.98 6.49 8.69
CA ALA A 189 21.68 5.07 8.92
C ALA A 189 22.13 4.55 10.30
N THR A 190 23.08 5.23 10.95
CA THR A 190 23.51 4.94 12.32
C THR A 190 22.52 5.36 13.40
N GLY A 191 21.45 6.09 13.02
CA GLY A 191 20.47 6.71 13.91
C GLY A 191 20.87 8.12 14.35
N GLY A 192 22.03 8.62 13.92
CA GLY A 192 22.49 9.98 14.22
C GLY A 192 21.76 11.01 13.36
N THR A 193 21.42 12.15 13.95
CA THR A 193 20.79 13.28 13.26
C THR A 193 21.78 14.43 13.15
N TRP A 194 21.89 14.96 11.93
CA TRP A 194 22.69 16.15 11.60
C TRP A 194 21.75 17.28 11.23
N THR A 195 21.92 18.43 11.85
CA THR A 195 21.10 19.62 11.56
C THR A 195 22.00 20.81 11.34
N ILE A 196 21.82 21.50 10.23
CA ILE A 196 22.41 22.81 9.98
C ILE A 196 21.26 23.81 10.02
N ARG A 197 21.42 24.83 10.86
CA ARG A 197 20.36 25.83 11.11
C ARG A 197 20.94 27.22 10.95
N HIS A 198 20.25 28.06 10.21
CA HIS A 198 20.55 29.48 10.09
C HIS A 198 19.40 30.28 10.69
N ASN A 199 19.69 31.09 11.70
CA ASN A 199 18.73 31.96 12.36
C ASN A 199 19.13 33.40 12.14
N VAL A 200 18.13 34.24 11.85
CA VAL A 200 18.24 35.70 11.77
C VAL A 200 17.13 36.29 12.62
N ASN A 201 17.53 36.94 13.69
CA ASN A 201 16.59 37.58 14.62
C ASN A 201 16.77 39.09 14.55
N TYR A 202 15.67 39.79 14.41
CA TYR A 202 15.58 41.23 14.52
C TYR A 202 14.89 41.62 15.83
N ASP A 203 15.45 42.55 16.56
CA ASP A 203 14.89 43.08 17.79
C ASP A 203 14.96 44.61 17.79
N LEU A 204 13.84 45.29 17.83
CA LEU A 204 13.75 46.70 18.01
C LEU A 204 13.07 46.99 19.35
N GLN A 205 13.86 47.55 20.27
CA GLN A 205 13.37 47.91 21.60
C GLN A 205 13.90 49.29 21.97
N LYS A 206 12.98 50.20 22.22
CA LYS A 206 13.34 51.57 22.70
C LYS A 206 13.67 51.55 24.18
N ASP A 207 14.81 50.96 24.54
CA ASP A 207 15.35 50.95 25.89
C ASP A 207 16.68 51.76 25.94
N THR A 208 16.83 52.56 26.96
CA THR A 208 18.02 53.42 27.15
C THR A 208 19.27 52.68 27.54
N SER A 209 19.16 51.39 27.86
CA SER A 209 20.29 50.52 28.27
C SER A 209 20.96 49.80 27.13
N ARG A 210 20.49 49.93 25.90
CA ARG A 210 21.03 49.23 24.71
C ARG A 210 21.99 50.13 23.93
N LEU A 211 23.01 49.46 23.31
CA LEU A 211 23.96 50.13 22.42
C LEU A 211 23.24 50.65 21.13
N PHE A 212 22.35 49.81 20.58
CA PHE A 212 21.54 50.10 19.41
C PHE A 212 20.07 50.02 19.77
N ILE A 213 19.22 50.87 19.18
CA ILE A 213 17.77 50.82 19.33
C ILE A 213 17.19 49.59 18.67
N SER A 214 17.80 49.19 17.55
CA SER A 214 17.50 47.92 16.83
C SER A 214 18.79 47.14 16.63
N ASP A 215 18.67 45.83 16.69
CA ASP A 215 19.79 44.93 16.40
C ASP A 215 19.35 43.70 15.63
N TRP A 216 20.26 43.24 14.83
CA TRP A 216 20.17 42.00 14.12
C TRP A 216 21.12 40.99 14.74
N ASN A 217 20.58 39.84 15.14
CA ASN A 217 21.32 38.70 15.63
C ASN A 217 21.28 37.57 14.62
N VAL A 218 22.41 37.21 14.07
CA VAL A 218 22.57 36.17 13.06
C VAL A 218 23.38 35.03 13.62
N ASN A 219 22.94 33.80 13.42
CA ASN A 219 23.77 32.66 13.74
C ASN A 219 23.66 31.54 12.71
N LEU A 220 24.77 30.86 12.50
CA LEU A 220 24.84 29.59 11.78
C LEU A 220 25.22 28.50 12.78
N GLU A 221 24.33 27.51 12.94
CA GLU A 221 24.47 26.44 13.88
C GLU A 221 24.58 25.09 13.14
N ALA A 222 25.56 24.29 13.52
CA ALA A 222 25.68 22.89 13.13
C ALA A 222 25.53 22.03 14.41
N GLU A 223 24.55 21.15 14.41
CA GLU A 223 24.23 20.24 15.51
C GLU A 223 24.30 18.78 15.01
N MET A 224 24.91 17.93 15.80
CA MET A 224 24.97 16.50 15.66
C MET A 224 24.43 15.85 16.93
N ARG A 225 23.50 14.92 16.79
CA ARG A 225 23.00 14.06 17.87
C ARG A 225 23.17 12.60 17.44
N GLN A 226 23.98 11.83 18.16
CA GLN A 226 24.27 10.42 17.84
C GLN A 226 23.84 9.53 19.01
N PRO A 227 22.86 8.63 18.83
CA PRO A 227 22.56 7.61 19.82
C PRO A 227 23.72 6.62 19.94
N LEU A 228 24.08 6.27 21.18
CA LEU A 228 25.15 5.35 21.48
C LEU A 228 24.67 3.98 21.97
N LEU A 229 23.45 3.91 22.55
CA LEU A 229 22.83 2.69 23.06
C LEU A 229 21.50 2.42 22.35
N GLN A 230 20.36 2.76 22.97
CA GLN A 230 19.04 2.59 22.35
C GLN A 230 18.95 3.40 21.07
N GLY A 231 18.53 2.76 19.98
CA GLY A 231 18.40 3.41 18.68
C GLY A 231 19.70 3.52 17.89
N ALA A 232 20.82 3.08 18.45
CA ALA A 232 22.12 3.11 17.78
C ALA A 232 22.30 1.95 16.80
N GLY A 233 23.03 2.24 15.72
CA GLY A 233 23.54 1.24 14.80
C GLY A 233 22.71 1.06 13.53
N VAL A 234 23.43 0.76 12.45
CA VAL A 234 22.84 0.60 11.09
C VAL A 234 21.85 -0.56 11.05
N GLN A 235 22.15 -1.67 11.72
CA GLN A 235 21.25 -2.83 11.72
C GLN A 235 19.90 -2.51 12.36
N PHE A 236 19.91 -1.86 13.53
CA PHE A 236 18.68 -1.46 14.20
C PHE A 236 17.83 -0.52 13.33
N ASN A 237 18.42 0.53 12.80
CA ASN A 237 17.70 1.55 12.02
C ASN A 237 17.18 1.02 10.68
N ARG A 238 17.85 0.02 10.09
CA ARG A 238 17.33 -0.67 8.89
C ARG A 238 16.15 -1.61 9.18
N ILE A 239 16.01 -2.08 10.41
CA ILE A 239 14.90 -2.95 10.85
C ILE A 239 13.74 -2.11 11.38
N ALA A 240 14.01 -1.20 12.33
CA ALA A 240 12.99 -0.46 13.04
C ALA A 240 12.57 0.83 12.34
N ASN A 241 13.49 1.47 11.64
CA ASN A 241 13.47 2.83 11.12
C ASN A 241 13.87 3.88 12.18
N PRO A 242 14.44 5.05 11.81
CA PRO A 242 14.68 6.14 12.72
C PRO A 242 13.38 6.64 13.37
N GLY A 243 13.42 6.89 14.68
CA GLY A 243 12.25 7.35 15.42
C GLY A 243 11.14 6.31 15.64
N ALA A 244 11.38 5.04 15.31
CA ALA A 244 10.45 3.97 15.59
C ALA A 244 10.16 3.81 17.10
N ILE A 245 8.98 3.31 17.41
CA ILE A 245 8.52 3.05 18.78
C ILE A 245 8.43 1.54 19.03
N PRO A 246 8.53 1.07 20.29
CA PRO A 246 8.38 -0.35 20.61
C PRO A 246 7.13 -0.97 20.01
N GLY A 247 7.29 -2.09 19.29
CA GLY A 247 6.20 -2.83 18.66
C GLY A 247 5.85 -2.37 17.24
N PHE A 248 6.46 -1.31 16.71
CA PHE A 248 6.26 -0.86 15.35
C PHE A 248 7.60 -0.82 14.59
N ASN A 249 7.71 -1.66 13.56
CA ASN A 249 8.92 -1.82 12.77
C ASN A 249 8.56 -1.69 11.29
N ASN A 250 9.03 -0.63 10.65
CA ASN A 250 8.84 -0.35 9.23
C ASN A 250 10.14 0.03 8.51
N GLY A 251 11.27 -0.48 9.00
CA GLY A 251 12.56 -0.22 8.35
C GLY A 251 12.68 -0.95 7.02
N VAL A 252 13.68 -0.53 6.22
CA VAL A 252 13.91 -0.99 4.84
C VAL A 252 13.97 -2.51 4.70
N VAL A 253 14.57 -3.22 5.68
CA VAL A 253 14.68 -4.68 5.65
C VAL A 253 13.31 -5.34 5.85
N ILE A 254 12.49 -4.81 6.75
CA ILE A 254 11.13 -5.31 6.98
C ILE A 254 10.24 -5.02 5.75
N ALA A 255 10.34 -3.83 5.15
CA ALA A 255 9.62 -3.48 3.94
C ALA A 255 9.96 -4.44 2.79
N ARG A 256 11.25 -4.75 2.56
CA ARG A 256 11.67 -5.74 1.55
C ARG A 256 11.11 -7.12 1.81
N ILE A 257 11.15 -7.60 3.04
CA ILE A 257 10.57 -8.91 3.39
C ILE A 257 9.06 -8.92 3.14
N ASN A 258 8.36 -7.81 3.40
CA ASN A 258 6.92 -7.71 3.09
C ASN A 258 6.66 -7.80 1.58
N THR A 259 7.51 -7.19 0.74
CA THR A 259 7.44 -7.34 -0.71
C THR A 259 7.72 -8.77 -1.15
N ASP A 260 8.73 -9.45 -0.56
CA ASP A 260 9.04 -10.86 -0.86
C ASP A 260 7.88 -11.80 -0.46
N ILE A 261 7.19 -11.50 0.66
CA ILE A 261 5.98 -12.24 1.07
C ILE A 261 4.84 -12.00 0.06
N ALA A 262 4.64 -10.77 -0.40
CA ALA A 262 3.62 -10.46 -1.39
C ALA A 262 3.89 -11.14 -2.75
N LEU A 263 5.15 -11.20 -3.17
CA LEU A 263 5.55 -11.95 -4.37
C LEU A 263 5.25 -13.45 -4.23
N ALA A 264 5.49 -14.03 -3.04
CA ALA A 264 5.12 -15.43 -2.78
C ALA A 264 3.59 -15.63 -2.80
N ASP A 265 2.81 -14.69 -2.28
CA ASP A 265 1.34 -14.74 -2.35
C ASP A 265 0.84 -14.61 -3.79
N PHE A 266 1.45 -13.75 -4.59
CA PHE A 266 1.14 -13.63 -6.01
C PHE A 266 1.44 -14.93 -6.76
N GLU A 267 2.63 -15.54 -6.58
CA GLU A 267 2.99 -16.83 -7.18
C GLU A 267 2.01 -17.94 -6.80
N LYS A 268 1.58 -17.97 -5.51
CA LYS A 268 0.53 -18.87 -5.05
C LYS A 268 -0.79 -18.61 -5.77
N GLY A 269 -1.18 -17.33 -5.91
CA GLY A 269 -2.41 -16.94 -6.62
C GLY A 269 -2.44 -17.41 -8.06
N VAL A 270 -1.33 -17.24 -8.80
CA VAL A 270 -1.18 -17.73 -10.19
C VAL A 270 -1.31 -19.24 -10.26
N ARG A 271 -0.61 -19.97 -9.39
CA ARG A 271 -0.67 -21.43 -9.35
C ARG A 271 -2.10 -21.92 -9.05
N ASP A 272 -2.76 -21.29 -8.09
CA ASP A 272 -4.12 -21.67 -7.70
C ASP A 272 -5.12 -21.35 -8.81
N LEU A 273 -4.93 -20.22 -9.55
CA LEU A 273 -5.73 -19.89 -10.74
C LEU A 273 -5.59 -20.98 -11.82
N VAL A 274 -4.37 -21.34 -12.19
CA VAL A 274 -4.12 -22.39 -13.21
C VAL A 274 -4.77 -23.70 -12.82
N ARG A 275 -4.61 -24.12 -11.55
CA ARG A 275 -5.28 -25.33 -11.03
C ARG A 275 -6.80 -25.25 -11.13
N ASP A 276 -7.36 -24.10 -10.77
CA ASP A 276 -8.80 -23.91 -10.78
C ASP A 276 -9.38 -23.89 -12.22
N VAL A 277 -8.61 -23.36 -13.19
CA VAL A 277 -8.94 -23.48 -14.63
C VAL A 277 -8.95 -24.93 -15.07
N GLU A 278 -7.93 -25.69 -14.71
CA GLU A 278 -7.83 -27.11 -15.04
C GLU A 278 -9.01 -27.91 -14.46
N ILE A 279 -9.36 -27.68 -13.19
CA ILE A 279 -10.51 -28.31 -12.55
C ILE A 279 -11.80 -27.95 -13.30
N ALA A 280 -12.04 -26.67 -13.60
CA ALA A 280 -13.24 -26.24 -14.30
C ALA A 280 -13.34 -26.80 -15.72
N TYR A 281 -12.19 -26.93 -16.43
CA TYR A 281 -12.13 -27.53 -17.77
C TYR A 281 -12.55 -29.01 -17.74
N TRP A 282 -12.01 -29.79 -16.81
CA TRP A 282 -12.38 -31.19 -16.66
C TRP A 282 -13.79 -31.40 -16.10
N GLU A 283 -14.34 -30.43 -15.33
CA GLU A 283 -15.77 -30.45 -14.94
C GLU A 283 -16.69 -30.29 -16.16
N VAL A 284 -16.36 -29.42 -17.12
CA VAL A 284 -17.13 -29.31 -18.38
C VAL A 284 -17.02 -30.60 -19.19
N TYR A 285 -15.82 -31.18 -19.31
CA TYR A 285 -15.67 -32.48 -19.99
C TYR A 285 -16.53 -33.56 -19.34
N PHE A 286 -16.50 -33.65 -18.02
CA PHE A 286 -17.33 -34.62 -17.28
C PHE A 286 -18.84 -34.37 -17.51
N ALA A 287 -19.29 -33.10 -17.53
CA ALA A 287 -20.66 -32.75 -17.78
C ALA A 287 -21.13 -33.19 -19.17
N TYR A 288 -20.30 -33.06 -20.22
CA TYR A 288 -20.59 -33.59 -21.55
C TYR A 288 -20.72 -35.10 -21.52
N ARG A 289 -19.80 -35.84 -20.93
CA ARG A 289 -19.83 -37.29 -20.85
C ARG A 289 -21.03 -37.81 -20.04
N ASN A 290 -21.38 -37.09 -18.97
CA ASN A 290 -22.60 -37.42 -18.22
C ASN A 290 -23.88 -37.20 -19.05
N LEU A 291 -23.95 -36.08 -19.80
CA LEU A 291 -25.07 -35.79 -20.69
C LEU A 291 -25.21 -36.90 -21.76
N ASP A 292 -24.11 -37.31 -22.40
CA ASP A 292 -24.11 -38.39 -23.39
C ASP A 292 -24.63 -39.70 -22.79
N ALA A 293 -24.25 -40.02 -21.56
CA ALA A 293 -24.67 -41.23 -20.87
C ALA A 293 -26.16 -41.21 -20.55
N VAL A 294 -26.73 -40.09 -20.05
CA VAL A 294 -28.14 -39.99 -19.72
C VAL A 294 -29.01 -39.91 -20.98
N VAL A 295 -28.51 -39.31 -22.09
CA VAL A 295 -29.18 -39.32 -23.41
C VAL A 295 -29.26 -40.75 -23.94
N ALA A 296 -28.17 -41.54 -23.89
CA ALA A 296 -28.20 -42.96 -24.28
C ALA A 296 -29.16 -43.77 -23.40
N GLY A 297 -29.24 -43.47 -22.10
CA GLY A 297 -30.21 -44.05 -21.16
C GLY A 297 -31.64 -43.74 -21.54
N ARG A 298 -31.94 -42.46 -21.84
CA ARG A 298 -33.29 -42.04 -22.34
C ARG A 298 -33.71 -42.79 -23.61
N ASP A 299 -32.81 -42.87 -24.59
CA ASP A 299 -33.08 -43.49 -25.87
C ASP A 299 -33.27 -45.02 -25.73
N SER A 300 -32.55 -45.65 -24.82
CA SER A 300 -32.74 -47.04 -24.44
C SER A 300 -34.11 -47.25 -23.73
N GLY A 301 -34.41 -46.36 -22.74
CA GLY A 301 -35.68 -46.37 -22.03
C GLY A 301 -36.88 -46.18 -22.97
N LEU A 302 -36.75 -45.26 -23.96
CA LEU A 302 -37.79 -45.03 -24.97
C LEU A 302 -38.01 -46.27 -25.84
N ARG A 303 -36.94 -46.95 -26.27
CA ARG A 303 -37.07 -48.20 -27.05
C ARG A 303 -37.78 -49.28 -26.25
N THR A 304 -37.39 -49.47 -25.00
CA THR A 304 -38.00 -50.45 -24.10
C THR A 304 -39.47 -50.13 -23.86
N TRP A 305 -39.80 -48.87 -23.56
CA TRP A 305 -41.21 -48.46 -23.37
C TRP A 305 -42.05 -48.68 -24.64
N ARG A 306 -41.58 -48.31 -25.83
CA ARG A 306 -42.26 -48.54 -27.10
C ARG A 306 -42.51 -50.04 -27.35
N GLU A 307 -41.56 -50.89 -27.07
CA GLU A 307 -41.74 -52.36 -27.21
C GLU A 307 -42.81 -52.89 -26.25
N VAL A 308 -42.74 -52.51 -24.98
CA VAL A 308 -43.70 -52.97 -23.96
C VAL A 308 -45.12 -52.41 -24.26
N HIS A 309 -45.21 -51.14 -24.67
CA HIS A 309 -46.44 -50.49 -25.04
C HIS A 309 -47.09 -51.20 -26.24
N THR A 310 -46.31 -51.63 -27.25
CA THR A 310 -46.82 -52.43 -28.40
C THR A 310 -47.33 -53.78 -27.94
N LYS A 311 -46.56 -54.52 -27.06
CA LYS A 311 -47.02 -55.77 -26.48
C LYS A 311 -48.32 -55.62 -25.70
N TRP A 312 -48.47 -54.54 -24.92
CA TRP A 312 -49.66 -54.25 -24.16
C TRP A 312 -50.84 -53.97 -25.06
N THR A 313 -50.72 -53.22 -26.19
CA THR A 313 -51.77 -52.88 -27.10
C THR A 313 -52.32 -54.09 -27.88
N VAL A 314 -51.42 -55.09 -28.18
CA VAL A 314 -51.79 -56.29 -28.89
C VAL A 314 -52.14 -57.50 -27.98
N GLY A 315 -52.05 -57.29 -26.65
CA GLY A 315 -52.35 -58.34 -25.68
C GLY A 315 -51.34 -59.49 -25.67
N ALA A 316 -50.03 -59.23 -26.05
CA ALA A 316 -48.99 -60.23 -26.07
C ALA A 316 -48.37 -60.49 -24.67
N GLU A 317 -47.77 -61.62 -24.48
CA GLU A 317 -47.10 -62.02 -23.23
C GLU A 317 -46.04 -60.98 -22.88
N GLY A 318 -46.01 -60.52 -21.59
CA GLY A 318 -45.08 -59.46 -21.10
C GLY A 318 -45.59 -58.06 -21.39
N GLY A 319 -46.83 -57.84 -21.88
CA GLY A 319 -47.47 -56.55 -22.11
C GLY A 319 -48.54 -56.23 -21.05
N ASP A 320 -48.24 -56.48 -19.78
CA ASP A 320 -49.13 -56.13 -18.67
C ASP A 320 -49.14 -54.62 -18.41
N ALA A 321 -50.32 -54.08 -17.98
CA ALA A 321 -50.49 -52.65 -17.66
C ALA A 321 -49.47 -52.13 -16.59
N HIS A 322 -49.11 -53.03 -15.69
CA HIS A 322 -48.06 -52.69 -14.68
C HIS A 322 -46.67 -52.49 -15.32
N THR A 323 -46.29 -53.42 -16.22
CA THR A 323 -44.99 -53.39 -16.91
C THR A 323 -44.91 -52.17 -17.86
N GLU A 324 -46.03 -51.83 -18.53
CA GLU A 324 -46.12 -50.62 -19.36
C GLU A 324 -45.96 -49.36 -18.51
N ALA A 325 -46.68 -49.26 -17.40
CA ALA A 325 -46.58 -48.10 -16.49
C ALA A 325 -45.17 -47.92 -15.91
N GLN A 326 -44.52 -49.04 -15.53
CA GLN A 326 -43.13 -49.02 -15.02
C GLN A 326 -42.11 -48.59 -16.08
N SER A 327 -42.21 -49.12 -17.31
CA SER A 327 -41.32 -48.74 -18.41
C SER A 327 -41.51 -47.28 -18.83
N ARG A 328 -42.77 -46.79 -18.83
CA ARG A 328 -43.09 -45.37 -19.05
C ARG A 328 -42.51 -44.47 -17.97
N GLN A 329 -42.66 -44.83 -16.69
CA GLN A 329 -42.07 -44.10 -15.59
C GLN A 329 -40.53 -44.01 -15.74
N GLN A 330 -39.88 -45.13 -16.04
CA GLN A 330 -38.42 -45.16 -16.24
C GLN A 330 -37.98 -44.25 -17.37
N TYR A 331 -38.70 -44.21 -18.50
CA TYR A 331 -38.41 -43.28 -19.58
C TYR A 331 -38.48 -41.81 -19.13
N PHE A 332 -39.55 -41.41 -18.40
CA PHE A 332 -39.67 -40.04 -17.93
C PHE A 332 -38.63 -39.68 -16.84
N LEU A 333 -38.17 -40.65 -16.07
CA LEU A 333 -37.03 -40.42 -15.17
C LEU A 333 -35.75 -40.09 -15.96
N PHE A 334 -35.49 -40.78 -17.07
CA PHE A 334 -34.39 -40.45 -17.94
C PHE A 334 -34.55 -39.12 -18.67
N VAL A 335 -35.78 -38.74 -19.06
CA VAL A 335 -36.04 -37.41 -19.63
C VAL A 335 -35.64 -36.32 -18.62
N ASN A 336 -36.12 -36.43 -17.39
CA ASN A 336 -35.72 -35.51 -16.33
C ASN A 336 -34.19 -35.51 -16.06
N ALA A 337 -33.54 -36.68 -16.13
CA ALA A 337 -32.09 -36.78 -15.98
C ALA A 337 -31.35 -36.08 -17.13
N VAL A 338 -31.87 -36.09 -18.36
CA VAL A 338 -31.27 -35.33 -19.49
C VAL A 338 -31.38 -33.82 -19.26
N GLU A 339 -32.53 -33.32 -18.79
CA GLU A 339 -32.74 -31.90 -18.48
C GLU A 339 -31.77 -31.44 -17.34
N GLN A 340 -31.62 -32.28 -16.30
CA GLN A 340 -30.65 -32.03 -15.22
C GLN A 340 -29.19 -32.06 -15.74
N GLY A 341 -28.86 -33.01 -16.61
CA GLY A 341 -27.55 -33.12 -17.24
C GLY A 341 -27.23 -31.88 -18.11
N LEU A 342 -28.19 -31.39 -18.87
CA LEU A 342 -28.03 -30.18 -19.68
C LEU A 342 -27.84 -28.92 -18.82
N ASN A 343 -28.62 -28.78 -17.76
CA ASN A 343 -28.45 -27.69 -16.80
C ASN A 343 -27.08 -27.75 -16.11
N GLY A 344 -26.63 -28.96 -15.75
CA GLY A 344 -25.28 -29.17 -15.19
C GLY A 344 -24.16 -28.77 -16.14
N LEU A 345 -24.34 -29.06 -17.46
CA LEU A 345 -23.41 -28.64 -18.51
C LEU A 345 -23.30 -27.10 -18.58
N TYR A 346 -24.41 -26.40 -18.64
CA TYR A 346 -24.42 -24.94 -18.71
C TYR A 346 -23.84 -24.31 -17.45
N ALA A 347 -24.09 -24.87 -16.28
CA ALA A 347 -23.48 -24.41 -15.02
C ALA A 347 -21.97 -24.59 -15.01
N ALA A 348 -21.45 -25.74 -15.46
CA ALA A 348 -20.04 -26.00 -15.56
C ALA A 348 -19.33 -25.07 -16.58
N GLU A 349 -19.98 -24.85 -17.74
CA GLU A 349 -19.47 -23.96 -18.79
C GLU A 349 -19.42 -22.50 -18.31
N SER A 350 -20.45 -22.02 -17.65
CA SER A 350 -20.49 -20.68 -17.08
C SER A 350 -19.41 -20.47 -16.02
N LYS A 351 -19.13 -21.51 -15.22
CA LYS A 351 -18.05 -21.52 -14.25
C LYS A 351 -16.68 -21.41 -14.92
N LEU A 352 -16.45 -22.17 -16.00
CA LEU A 352 -15.21 -22.10 -16.78
C LEU A 352 -15.02 -20.71 -17.41
N ARG A 353 -16.07 -20.12 -18.00
CA ARG A 353 -16.02 -18.75 -18.53
C ARG A 353 -15.68 -17.73 -17.47
N TYR A 354 -16.28 -17.84 -16.29
CA TYR A 354 -16.01 -16.96 -15.18
C TYR A 354 -14.52 -16.96 -14.79
N ILE A 355 -13.92 -18.16 -14.66
CA ILE A 355 -12.53 -18.24 -14.24
C ILE A 355 -11.55 -17.78 -15.33
N MET A 356 -11.89 -18.01 -16.60
CA MET A 356 -11.14 -17.48 -17.75
C MET A 356 -11.32 -15.96 -17.94
N GLY A 357 -12.25 -15.32 -17.21
CA GLY A 357 -12.52 -13.89 -17.36
C GLY A 357 -13.26 -13.52 -18.63
N LEU A 358 -14.01 -14.45 -19.20
CA LEU A 358 -14.83 -14.24 -20.38
C LEU A 358 -16.24 -13.79 -19.99
N ALA A 359 -16.97 -13.18 -20.94
CA ALA A 359 -18.38 -12.87 -20.77
C ALA A 359 -19.18 -14.15 -20.46
N ALA A 360 -20.28 -13.99 -19.73
CA ALA A 360 -21.14 -15.12 -19.31
C ALA A 360 -21.60 -15.97 -20.50
N THR A 361 -21.89 -15.34 -21.64
CA THR A 361 -22.07 -16.01 -22.92
C THR A 361 -21.83 -15.04 -24.07
N ASP A 362 -21.30 -15.57 -25.17
CA ASP A 362 -21.12 -14.89 -26.45
C ASP A 362 -21.91 -15.62 -27.58
N GLY A 363 -22.79 -16.56 -27.20
CA GLY A 363 -23.54 -17.38 -28.09
C GLY A 363 -22.85 -18.66 -28.56
N ARG A 364 -21.57 -18.85 -28.16
CA ARG A 364 -20.84 -20.10 -28.41
C ARG A 364 -20.87 -20.97 -27.15
N LEU A 365 -20.99 -22.28 -27.34
CA LEU A 365 -20.89 -23.27 -26.26
C LEU A 365 -19.50 -23.89 -26.26
N ILE A 366 -18.80 -23.80 -25.14
CA ILE A 366 -17.43 -24.35 -25.01
C ILE A 366 -17.53 -25.87 -24.90
N ARG A 367 -16.75 -26.55 -25.75
CA ARG A 367 -16.55 -27.99 -25.71
C ARG A 367 -15.05 -28.30 -25.51
N PRO A 368 -14.68 -29.05 -24.47
CA PRO A 368 -13.29 -29.48 -24.29
C PRO A 368 -12.81 -30.35 -25.45
N ALA A 369 -11.68 -29.99 -26.06
CA ALA A 369 -11.10 -30.71 -27.18
C ALA A 369 -10.19 -31.87 -26.74
N ASP A 370 -9.60 -31.75 -25.53
CA ASP A 370 -8.68 -32.76 -25.01
C ASP A 370 -9.38 -33.93 -24.33
N GLU A 371 -8.71 -35.09 -24.34
CA GLU A 371 -9.14 -36.23 -23.57
C GLU A 371 -8.27 -36.40 -22.31
N PRO A 372 -8.87 -36.79 -21.16
CA PRO A 372 -8.09 -37.01 -19.96
C PRO A 372 -7.10 -38.17 -20.16
N THR A 373 -5.89 -37.95 -19.65
CA THR A 373 -4.86 -39.00 -19.74
C THR A 373 -5.26 -40.25 -18.91
N THR A 374 -5.15 -41.42 -19.53
CA THR A 374 -5.39 -42.69 -18.86
C THR A 374 -4.10 -43.32 -18.34
N ALA A 375 -2.95 -42.66 -18.52
CA ALA A 375 -1.66 -43.15 -18.07
C ALA A 375 -1.61 -43.24 -16.54
N LYS A 376 -1.13 -44.33 -16.01
CA LYS A 376 -0.90 -44.49 -14.57
C LYS A 376 0.33 -43.69 -14.19
N VAL A 377 0.15 -42.61 -13.45
CA VAL A 377 1.24 -41.82 -12.89
C VAL A 377 1.62 -42.42 -11.53
N ALA A 378 2.90 -42.79 -11.34
CA ALA A 378 3.43 -43.20 -10.06
C ALA A 378 4.39 -42.10 -9.56
N PHE A 379 4.17 -41.60 -8.35
CA PHE A 379 5.02 -40.62 -7.70
C PHE A 379 5.98 -41.33 -6.74
N ASP A 380 7.29 -41.02 -6.82
CA ASP A 380 8.20 -41.35 -5.74
C ASP A 380 7.98 -40.41 -4.56
N TRP A 381 7.75 -41.01 -3.39
CA TRP A 381 7.46 -40.20 -2.18
C TRP A 381 8.66 -39.36 -1.74
N ASN A 382 9.88 -39.92 -1.79
CA ASN A 382 11.06 -39.22 -1.31
C ASN A 382 11.41 -38.01 -2.22
N GLU A 383 11.31 -38.23 -3.54
CA GLU A 383 11.53 -37.18 -4.52
C GLU A 383 10.48 -36.10 -4.41
N SER A 384 9.19 -36.46 -4.36
CA SER A 384 8.08 -35.50 -4.21
C SER A 384 8.17 -34.70 -2.90
N HIS A 385 8.58 -35.36 -1.81
CA HIS A 385 8.76 -34.69 -0.52
C HIS A 385 9.95 -33.73 -0.54
N ALA A 386 11.09 -34.14 -1.11
CA ALA A 386 12.24 -33.24 -1.26
C ALA A 386 11.92 -32.02 -2.13
N GLU A 387 11.22 -32.22 -3.23
CA GLU A 387 10.78 -31.15 -4.13
C GLU A 387 9.80 -30.19 -3.41
N ALA A 388 8.82 -30.73 -2.69
CA ALA A 388 7.89 -29.93 -1.90
C ALA A 388 8.59 -29.06 -0.85
N LEU A 389 9.57 -29.60 -0.12
CA LEU A 389 10.35 -28.84 0.87
C LEU A 389 11.22 -27.74 0.25
N CYS A 390 11.71 -27.95 -0.96
CA CYS A 390 12.57 -27.00 -1.65
C CYS A 390 11.78 -25.90 -2.37
N ARG A 391 10.67 -26.25 -3.03
CA ARG A 391 9.96 -25.35 -3.96
C ARG A 391 8.60 -24.88 -3.49
N SER A 392 8.04 -25.41 -2.37
CA SER A 392 6.75 -24.93 -1.88
C SER A 392 6.78 -23.42 -1.59
N VAL A 393 5.87 -22.72 -2.22
CA VAL A 393 5.69 -21.28 -2.07
C VAL A 393 5.25 -20.94 -0.64
N GLU A 394 4.39 -21.75 -0.05
CA GLU A 394 3.89 -21.63 1.31
C GLU A 394 5.01 -21.72 2.35
N LEU A 395 5.92 -22.70 2.17
CA LEU A 395 7.08 -22.83 3.06
C LEU A 395 8.05 -21.67 2.90
N ARG A 396 8.26 -21.18 1.67
CA ARG A 396 9.09 -20.01 1.39
C ARG A 396 8.51 -18.76 2.05
N LYS A 397 7.21 -18.52 1.89
CA LYS A 397 6.50 -17.42 2.58
C LYS A 397 6.66 -17.52 4.09
N GLN A 398 6.47 -18.71 4.67
CA GLN A 398 6.60 -18.90 6.10
C GLN A 398 8.03 -18.65 6.60
N LYS A 399 9.05 -19.08 5.85
CA LYS A 399 10.46 -18.77 6.16
C LYS A 399 10.71 -17.26 6.20
N TRP A 400 10.17 -16.48 5.25
CA TRP A 400 10.23 -15.03 5.26
C TRP A 400 9.48 -14.42 6.45
N THR A 401 8.32 -14.97 6.80
CA THR A 401 7.55 -14.53 7.97
C THR A 401 8.33 -14.75 9.26
N VAL A 402 8.91 -15.93 9.44
CA VAL A 402 9.77 -16.22 10.61
C VAL A 402 10.95 -15.25 10.65
N LYS A 403 11.62 -15.03 9.51
CA LYS A 403 12.74 -14.09 9.42
C LYS A 403 12.35 -12.67 9.82
N ARG A 404 11.19 -12.20 9.39
CA ARG A 404 10.64 -10.91 9.81
C ARG A 404 10.44 -10.86 11.32
N ARG A 405 9.85 -11.89 11.93
CA ARG A 405 9.63 -11.94 13.38
C ARG A 405 10.92 -11.99 14.18
N GLU A 406 11.96 -12.69 13.69
CA GLU A 406 13.29 -12.65 14.28
C GLU A 406 13.88 -11.23 14.31
N LEU A 407 13.77 -10.50 13.19
CA LEU A 407 14.24 -9.12 13.10
C LEU A 407 13.46 -8.18 14.01
N GLU A 408 12.12 -8.32 14.06
CA GLU A 408 11.27 -7.58 14.98
C GLU A 408 11.65 -7.83 16.45
N MET A 409 12.03 -9.06 16.80
CA MET A 409 12.52 -9.40 18.15
C MET A 409 13.87 -8.74 18.45
N ILE A 410 14.78 -8.67 17.46
CA ILE A 410 16.06 -7.95 17.61
C ILE A 410 15.80 -6.47 17.89
N SER A 411 14.89 -5.85 17.14
CA SER A 411 14.46 -4.47 17.38
C SER A 411 13.85 -4.29 18.78
N ALA A 412 12.93 -5.17 19.17
CA ALA A 412 12.29 -5.11 20.48
C ALA A 412 13.30 -5.18 21.63
N LYS A 413 14.35 -6.00 21.52
CA LYS A 413 15.41 -6.09 22.52
C LYS A 413 16.26 -4.82 22.64
N ASN A 414 16.43 -4.08 21.53
CA ASN A 414 17.17 -2.81 21.56
C ASN A 414 16.48 -1.76 22.45
N TYR A 415 15.15 -1.78 22.52
CA TYR A 415 14.37 -0.87 23.37
C TYR A 415 14.53 -1.14 24.88
N LEU A 416 15.10 -2.27 25.28
CA LEU A 416 15.47 -2.52 26.69
C LEU A 416 16.77 -1.79 27.11
N LEU A 417 17.51 -1.25 26.14
CA LEU A 417 18.69 -0.43 26.46
C LEU A 417 18.27 0.96 26.92
N PRO A 418 18.98 1.58 27.86
CA PRO A 418 18.79 2.98 28.16
C PRO A 418 19.16 3.85 26.95
N ARG A 419 18.54 5.01 26.83
CA ARG A 419 18.91 5.99 25.82
C ARG A 419 20.14 6.79 26.28
N LEU A 420 21.18 6.80 25.48
CA LEU A 420 22.39 7.59 25.67
C LEU A 420 22.73 8.25 24.34
N ASP A 421 22.58 9.55 24.28
CA ASP A 421 22.90 10.36 23.10
C ASP A 421 24.14 11.20 23.33
N ALA A 422 25.08 11.19 22.38
CA ALA A 422 26.14 12.17 22.30
C ALA A 422 25.63 13.36 21.46
N ILE A 423 25.81 14.56 22.01
CA ILE A 423 25.36 15.80 21.36
C ILE A 423 26.60 16.67 21.18
N ALA A 424 26.76 17.20 19.97
CA ALA A 424 27.76 18.22 19.66
C ALA A 424 27.08 19.33 18.87
N ARG A 425 27.31 20.56 19.26
CA ARG A 425 26.77 21.75 18.62
C ARG A 425 27.83 22.81 18.51
N TYR A 426 27.93 23.43 17.36
CA TYR A 426 28.81 24.53 17.07
C TYR A 426 28.02 25.68 16.44
N ARG A 427 28.26 26.91 16.90
CA ARG A 427 27.59 28.12 16.43
C ARG A 427 28.60 29.18 16.06
N TRP A 428 28.39 29.83 14.92
CA TRP A 428 28.96 31.12 14.58
C TRP A 428 27.91 32.17 14.84
N LEU A 429 28.26 33.21 15.56
CA LEU A 429 27.37 34.27 16.00
C LEU A 429 27.78 35.60 15.39
N GLY A 430 26.81 36.41 15.04
CA GLY A 430 27.00 37.79 14.59
C GLY A 430 25.91 38.70 15.10
N MET A 431 26.28 39.92 15.45
CA MET A 431 25.35 40.97 15.85
C MET A 431 25.71 42.26 15.13
N GLY A 432 24.70 43.03 14.75
CA GLY A 432 24.90 44.34 14.13
C GLY A 432 23.65 45.23 14.20
N ASP A 433 23.85 46.53 14.07
CA ASP A 433 22.75 47.48 13.92
C ASP A 433 21.99 47.26 12.60
N ASP A 434 22.75 46.97 11.53
CA ASP A 434 22.20 46.60 10.25
C ASP A 434 22.45 45.10 9.98
N LEU A 435 21.55 44.46 9.23
CA LEU A 435 21.76 43.06 8.77
C LEU A 435 22.92 42.99 7.78
N ILE A 436 22.92 43.87 6.78
CA ILE A 436 23.94 44.05 5.75
C ILE A 436 24.10 45.56 5.53
N ASN A 437 25.28 46.08 5.76
CA ASN A 437 25.59 47.49 5.54
C ASN A 437 26.72 47.60 4.50
N PRO A 438 26.48 48.18 3.32
CA PRO A 438 27.51 48.38 2.32
C PRO A 438 28.52 49.46 2.68
N ASN A 439 28.18 50.35 3.61
CA ASN A 439 29.02 51.46 4.07
C ASN A 439 29.68 51.08 5.37
N ASN A 440 30.72 50.24 5.32
CA ASN A 440 31.47 49.85 6.53
C ASN A 440 32.14 51.06 7.17
N THR A 441 31.72 51.44 8.40
CA THR A 441 32.27 52.53 9.17
C THR A 441 33.49 52.12 10.03
N GLY A 442 33.86 50.85 10.01
CA GLY A 442 34.93 50.28 10.81
C GLY A 442 34.52 49.84 12.22
N ASN A 443 33.22 49.98 12.56
CA ASN A 443 32.70 49.45 13.81
C ASN A 443 32.35 47.98 13.66
N PRO A 444 32.87 47.06 14.50
CA PRO A 444 32.66 45.61 14.40
C PRO A 444 31.18 45.18 14.53
N PHE A 445 30.29 46.09 14.94
CA PHE A 445 28.85 45.80 15.10
C PHE A 445 27.97 46.61 14.12
N ASP A 446 28.50 47.17 13.03
CA ASP A 446 27.70 47.82 12.01
C ASP A 446 26.93 46.83 11.15
N ASN A 447 27.47 45.60 10.98
CA ASN A 447 26.94 44.60 10.07
C ASN A 447 26.92 43.21 10.72
N ALA A 448 25.74 42.65 10.90
CA ALA A 448 25.57 41.37 11.59
C ALA A 448 26.24 40.18 10.84
N TYR A 449 26.15 40.15 9.50
CA TYR A 449 26.82 39.09 8.71
C TYR A 449 28.35 39.24 8.68
N GLU A 450 28.87 40.45 8.62
CA GLU A 450 30.29 40.67 8.68
C GLU A 450 30.88 40.27 10.06
N SER A 451 30.14 40.61 11.12
CA SER A 451 30.45 40.19 12.48
C SER A 451 30.49 38.66 12.63
N MET A 452 29.53 37.94 11.98
CA MET A 452 29.49 36.48 11.99
C MET A 452 30.65 35.87 11.18
N THR A 453 30.87 36.37 9.95
CA THR A 453 31.92 35.85 9.06
C THR A 453 33.35 36.18 9.50
N GLY A 454 33.52 37.26 10.26
CA GLY A 454 34.79 37.62 10.92
C GLY A 454 35.25 36.57 11.93
N GLY A 455 34.37 35.67 12.35
CA GLY A 455 34.73 34.51 13.17
C GLY A 455 35.14 34.82 14.61
N ASN A 456 34.84 36.04 15.09
CA ASN A 456 35.24 36.44 16.43
C ASN A 456 34.35 35.88 17.54
N PHE A 457 33.11 35.50 17.20
CA PHE A 457 32.12 35.05 18.16
C PHE A 457 31.70 33.62 17.82
N GLN A 458 32.13 32.68 18.63
CA GLN A 458 31.88 31.25 18.41
C GLN A 458 31.47 30.59 19.73
N GLU A 459 30.54 29.69 19.65
CA GLU A 459 30.10 28.86 20.78
C GLU A 459 30.15 27.39 20.39
N TRP A 460 30.55 26.54 21.32
CA TRP A 460 30.44 25.12 21.16
C TRP A 460 29.85 24.46 22.42
N THR A 461 29.11 23.41 22.23
CA THR A 461 28.56 22.59 23.29
C THR A 461 28.77 21.13 22.92
N ALA A 462 29.35 20.36 23.83
CA ALA A 462 29.45 18.91 23.70
C ALA A 462 28.95 18.26 24.99
N GLY A 463 28.16 17.23 24.89
CA GLY A 463 27.56 16.60 26.05
C GLY A 463 27.02 15.21 25.78
N LEU A 464 26.64 14.54 26.86
CA LEU A 464 25.98 13.27 26.87
C LEU A 464 24.61 13.44 27.54
N GLU A 465 23.57 12.98 26.89
CA GLU A 465 22.23 12.97 27.45
C GLU A 465 21.82 11.53 27.72
N PHE A 466 21.47 11.24 28.96
CA PHE A 466 21.07 9.93 29.41
C PHE A 466 19.62 9.96 29.86
N SER A 467 18.80 9.00 29.36
CA SER A 467 17.45 8.80 29.83
C SER A 467 17.08 7.31 29.87
N MET A 468 16.31 6.93 30.87
CA MET A 468 15.89 5.55 31.08
C MET A 468 14.50 5.51 31.73
N PRO A 469 13.53 4.77 31.17
CA PRO A 469 12.24 4.58 31.81
C PRO A 469 12.41 3.68 33.05
N ILE A 470 11.90 4.13 34.20
CA ILE A 470 11.92 3.33 35.43
C ILE A 470 10.83 2.26 35.34
N GLY A 471 11.24 0.97 35.33
CA GLY A 471 10.34 -0.18 35.30
C GLY A 471 10.17 -0.86 33.94
N PHE A 472 10.55 -0.25 32.82
CA PHE A 472 10.56 -0.86 31.46
C PHE A 472 9.30 -1.64 31.05
N ARG A 473 8.11 -1.29 31.56
CA ARG A 473 6.88 -2.07 31.35
C ARG A 473 6.49 -2.19 29.88
N LYS A 474 6.58 -1.08 29.14
CA LYS A 474 6.23 -1.02 27.73
C LYS A 474 7.23 -1.81 26.87
N GLU A 475 8.50 -1.65 27.15
CA GLU A 475 9.62 -2.30 26.46
C GLU A 475 9.60 -3.82 26.71
N MET A 476 9.38 -4.25 27.97
CA MET A 476 9.24 -5.66 28.32
C MET A 476 8.01 -6.30 27.70
N ALA A 477 6.88 -5.58 27.67
CA ALA A 477 5.68 -6.05 26.98
C ALA A 477 5.93 -6.19 25.47
N GLY A 478 6.66 -5.25 24.85
CA GLY A 478 7.05 -5.32 23.46
C GLY A 478 7.93 -6.53 23.14
N VAL A 479 8.92 -6.84 23.98
CA VAL A 479 9.76 -8.05 23.82
C VAL A 479 8.94 -9.31 23.98
N ARG A 480 8.08 -9.39 25.00
CA ARG A 480 7.21 -10.56 25.21
C ARG A 480 6.26 -10.76 24.02
N HIS A 481 5.68 -9.69 23.50
CA HIS A 481 4.84 -9.76 22.31
C HIS A 481 5.61 -10.28 21.09
N ALA A 482 6.83 -9.78 20.86
CA ALA A 482 7.67 -10.24 19.77
C ALA A 482 8.09 -11.72 19.91
N GLN A 483 8.35 -12.17 21.15
CA GLN A 483 8.63 -13.59 21.44
C GLN A 483 7.44 -14.49 21.11
N LEU A 484 6.23 -14.10 21.54
CA LEU A 484 5.01 -14.87 21.27
C LEU A 484 4.66 -14.90 19.78
N ASN A 485 4.95 -13.84 19.03
CA ASN A 485 4.74 -13.80 17.59
C ASN A 485 5.76 -14.65 16.81
N LEU A 486 6.94 -14.91 17.38
CA LEU A 486 7.97 -15.75 16.77
C LEU A 486 7.73 -17.25 17.06
N ALA A 487 7.19 -17.59 18.24
CA ALA A 487 6.86 -18.97 18.64
C ALA A 487 5.68 -19.53 17.85
#